data_5bf3c4d78a38c1365535ca40a92e7c3d
#
_entry.id   5bf3c4d78a38c1365535ca40a92e7c3d
#
_cell.length_a   1.000
_cell.length_b   1.000
_cell.length_c   1.000
_cell.angle_alpha   90.00
_cell.angle_beta   90.00
_cell.angle_gamma   90.00
#
_symmetry.space_group_name_H-M   'P 1'
#
loop_
_entity.id
_entity.type
_entity.pdbx_description
1 polymer ?
#
loop_
_entity_poly.entity_id
_entity_poly.type
_entity_poly.pdbx_seq_one_letter_code
_entity_poly.pdbx_strand_id
1 'polypeptide(L)'
;MILPFQALACPLDGAALTRQGASWRCAAGHSFDIASQGYANLLPVQHKRSKDPGDSKEMVSARRRYLESGVYQPIAAATARAALADLAPEGVASCLDAGCGEGYY
;
A
#
# COMPACT_ATOMS: atom_id res chain seq x y z
N MET A 1 1.37 -15.60 -7.96
CA MET A 1 0.19 -14.89 -7.38
C MET A 1 0.69 -13.88 -6.35
N ILE A 2 0.18 -12.67 -6.41
CA ILE A 2 0.50 -11.63 -5.41
C ILE A 2 -0.62 -11.60 -4.38
N LEU A 3 -0.25 -11.73 -3.12
CA LEU A 3 -1.18 -11.66 -2.00
C LEU A 3 -0.90 -10.43 -1.14
N PRO A 4 -1.93 -9.78 -0.59
CA PRO A 4 -1.73 -8.68 0.35
C PRO A 4 -0.93 -9.13 1.57
N PHE A 5 -0.01 -8.26 2.01
CA PHE A 5 0.77 -8.50 3.22
C PHE A 5 -0.13 -8.47 4.46
N GLN A 6 -0.02 -9.47 5.32
CA GLN A 6 -0.92 -9.67 6.45
C GLN A 6 -0.30 -9.33 7.81
N ALA A 7 1.02 -9.17 7.88
CA ALA A 7 1.71 -8.93 9.15
C ALA A 7 1.82 -7.42 9.45
N LEU A 8 0.69 -6.78 9.67
CA LEU A 8 0.60 -5.35 9.97
C LEU A 8 0.70 -5.09 11.47
N ALA A 9 1.23 -3.93 11.85
CA ALA A 9 1.31 -3.47 13.23
C ALA A 9 0.40 -2.28 13.47
N CYS A 10 -0.18 -2.20 14.67
CA CYS A 10 -0.98 -1.06 15.08
C CYS A 10 -0.13 0.19 15.16
N PRO A 11 -0.50 1.29 14.47
CA PRO A 11 0.30 2.53 14.49
C PRO A 11 0.24 3.26 15.83
N LEU A 12 -0.64 2.88 16.75
CA LEU A 12 -0.79 3.51 18.05
C LEU A 12 0.01 2.82 19.15
N ASP A 13 0.10 1.50 19.13
CA ASP A 13 0.76 0.73 20.19
C ASP A 13 1.79 -0.30 19.68
N GLY A 14 1.95 -0.45 18.38
CA GLY A 14 2.90 -1.39 17.78
C GLY A 14 2.50 -2.86 17.87
N ALA A 15 1.35 -3.18 18.46
CA ALA A 15 0.87 -4.56 18.56
C ALA A 15 0.46 -5.11 17.19
N ALA A 16 0.48 -6.42 17.06
CA ALA A 16 0.04 -7.06 15.83
C ALA A 16 -1.45 -6.78 15.55
N LEU A 17 -1.75 -6.47 14.29
CA LEU A 17 -3.12 -6.35 13.82
C LEU A 17 -3.62 -7.68 13.29
N THR A 18 -4.84 -8.03 13.63
CA THR A 18 -5.55 -9.19 13.09
C THR A 18 -6.78 -8.75 12.31
N ARG A 19 -7.01 -9.38 11.18
CA ARG A 19 -8.19 -9.08 10.36
C ARG A 19 -9.43 -9.66 11.00
N GLN A 20 -10.44 -8.82 11.25
CA GLN A 20 -11.75 -9.21 11.79
C GLN A 20 -12.82 -8.60 10.88
N GLY A 21 -13.34 -9.41 9.96
CA GLY A 21 -14.31 -8.94 8.97
C GLY A 21 -13.70 -7.88 8.04
N ALA A 22 -14.28 -6.68 8.05
CA ALA A 22 -13.84 -5.54 7.24
C ALA A 22 -12.92 -4.57 7.99
N SER A 23 -12.27 -5.04 9.06
CA SER A 23 -11.40 -4.20 9.90
C SER A 23 -10.13 -4.94 10.30
N TRP A 24 -9.09 -4.18 10.57
CA TRP A 24 -7.88 -4.61 11.26
C TRP A 24 -7.96 -4.17 12.71
N ARG A 25 -7.70 -5.07 13.65
CA ARG A 25 -7.77 -4.78 15.10
C ARG A 25 -6.55 -5.29 15.85
N CYS A 26 -6.13 -4.53 16.86
CA CYS A 26 -5.13 -4.98 17.82
C CYS A 26 -5.79 -5.48 19.12
N ALA A 27 -5.00 -6.09 20.02
CA ALA A 27 -5.48 -6.61 21.29
C ALA A 27 -6.07 -5.53 22.21
N ALA A 28 -5.59 -4.28 22.10
CA ALA A 28 -6.11 -3.14 22.86
C ALA A 28 -7.43 -2.57 22.31
N GLY A 29 -7.95 -3.12 21.23
CA GLY A 29 -9.23 -2.70 20.64
C GLY A 29 -9.13 -1.57 19.62
N HIS A 30 -7.92 -1.10 19.24
CA HIS A 30 -7.78 -0.16 18.14
C HIS A 30 -8.22 -0.84 16.84
N SER A 31 -9.03 -0.13 16.06
CA SER A 31 -9.65 -0.66 14.84
C SER A 31 -9.41 0.26 13.66
N PHE A 32 -9.11 -0.35 12.51
CA PHE A 32 -8.84 0.36 11.25
C PHE A 32 -9.65 -0.32 10.15
N ASP A 33 -10.60 0.40 9.58
CA ASP A 33 -11.49 -0.15 8.57
C ASP A 33 -10.76 -0.40 7.26
N ILE A 34 -11.16 -1.48 6.59
CA ILE A 34 -10.70 -1.81 5.24
C ILE A 34 -11.68 -1.19 4.25
N ALA A 35 -11.19 -0.32 3.38
CA ALA A 35 -12.01 0.28 2.33
C ALA A 35 -12.50 -0.80 1.34
N SER A 36 -13.58 -0.48 0.62
CA SER A 36 -14.10 -1.39 -0.42
C SER A 36 -13.07 -1.73 -1.49
N GLN A 37 -12.09 -0.84 -1.72
CA GLN A 37 -10.97 -1.05 -2.64
C GLN A 37 -9.88 -1.96 -2.08
N GLY A 38 -9.95 -2.34 -0.78
CA GLY A 38 -9.03 -3.27 -0.15
C GLY A 38 -7.89 -2.66 0.66
N TYR A 39 -7.75 -1.35 0.69
CA TYR A 39 -6.71 -0.69 1.50
C TYR A 39 -7.23 -0.34 2.90
N ALA A 40 -6.31 -0.17 3.85
CA ALA A 40 -6.60 0.36 5.17
C ALA A 40 -5.77 1.63 5.42
N ASN A 41 -6.41 2.66 5.99
CA ASN A 41 -5.72 3.87 6.40
C ASN A 41 -5.20 3.69 7.83
N LEU A 42 -3.88 3.56 7.96
CA LEU A 42 -3.20 3.40 9.25
C LEU A 42 -2.64 4.70 9.81
N LEU A 43 -2.93 5.85 9.19
CA LEU A 43 -2.55 7.16 9.72
C LEU A 43 -3.65 7.67 10.66
N PRO A 44 -3.42 7.69 12.00
CA PRO A 44 -4.42 8.22 12.93
C PRO A 44 -4.68 9.70 12.69
N VAL A 45 -5.94 10.13 12.88
CA VAL A 45 -6.37 11.52 12.65
C VAL A 45 -5.53 12.51 13.47
N GLN A 46 -5.20 12.15 14.71
CA GLN A 46 -4.38 12.96 15.60
C GLN A 46 -2.93 13.14 15.14
N HIS A 47 -2.45 12.29 14.23
CA HIS A 47 -1.11 12.37 13.65
C HIS A 47 -1.07 13.08 12.29
N LYS A 48 -2.22 13.43 11.74
CA LYS A 48 -2.28 14.18 10.48
C LYS A 48 -1.80 15.61 10.70
N ARG A 49 -0.85 16.03 9.87
CA ARG A 49 -0.32 17.41 9.86
C ARG A 49 -1.09 18.32 8.90
N SER A 50 -1.91 17.75 8.03
CA SER A 50 -2.68 18.47 7.02
C SER A 50 -4.07 17.83 6.88
N LYS A 51 -5.09 18.65 6.57
CA LYS A 51 -6.44 18.16 6.28
C LYS A 51 -6.49 17.41 4.96
N ASP A 52 -5.71 17.86 3.98
CA ASP A 52 -5.63 17.27 2.64
C ASP A 52 -4.17 16.93 2.31
N PRO A 53 -3.62 15.86 2.91
CA PRO A 53 -2.25 15.45 2.61
C PRO A 53 -2.15 14.86 1.19
N GLY A 54 -1.03 15.14 0.53
CA GLY A 54 -0.72 14.59 -0.79
C GLY A 54 -1.28 15.40 -1.95
N ASP A 55 -1.35 14.75 -3.10
CA ASP A 55 -1.80 15.37 -4.35
C ASP A 55 -3.33 15.52 -4.41
N SER A 56 -3.82 16.50 -5.16
CA SER A 56 -5.24 16.66 -5.42
C SER A 56 -5.80 15.51 -6.25
N LYS A 57 -7.13 15.32 -6.24
CA LYS A 57 -7.80 14.30 -7.06
C LYS A 57 -7.51 14.50 -8.56
N GLU A 58 -7.45 15.74 -9.00
CA GLU A 58 -7.17 16.10 -10.38
C GLU A 58 -5.73 15.71 -10.77
N MET A 59 -4.77 15.95 -9.89
CA MET A 59 -3.37 15.54 -10.08
C MET A 59 -3.24 14.02 -10.16
N VAL A 60 -3.90 13.29 -9.28
CA VAL A 60 -3.90 11.83 -9.29
C VAL A 60 -4.54 11.29 -10.56
N SER A 61 -5.67 11.84 -10.99
CA SER A 61 -6.32 11.43 -12.24
C SER A 61 -5.47 11.71 -13.48
N ALA A 62 -4.81 12.87 -13.53
CA ALA A 62 -3.93 13.22 -14.64
C ALA A 62 -2.72 12.27 -14.69
N ARG A 63 -2.13 11.96 -13.56
CA ARG A 63 -1.02 11.00 -13.47
C ARG A 63 -1.44 9.61 -13.92
N ARG A 64 -2.60 9.14 -13.50
CA ARG A 64 -3.15 7.85 -13.92
C ARG A 64 -3.30 7.77 -15.44
N ARG A 65 -3.91 8.77 -16.07
CA ARG A 65 -4.05 8.82 -17.52
C ARG A 65 -2.71 8.77 -18.24
N TYR A 66 -1.72 9.48 -17.71
CA TYR A 66 -0.38 9.50 -18.29
C TYR A 66 0.32 8.15 -18.17
N LEU A 67 0.23 7.50 -17.00
CA LEU A 67 0.82 6.18 -16.77
C LEU A 67 0.12 5.10 -17.61
N GLU A 68 -1.20 5.16 -17.73
CA GLU A 68 -1.99 4.23 -18.55
C GLU A 68 -1.73 4.39 -20.05
N SER A 69 -1.14 5.51 -20.49
CA SER A 69 -0.74 5.71 -21.89
C SER A 69 0.36 4.75 -22.35
N GLY A 70 1.06 4.11 -21.42
CA GLY A 70 2.12 3.14 -21.70
C GLY A 70 3.53 3.74 -21.83
N VAL A 71 3.70 5.06 -21.68
CA VAL A 71 4.99 5.74 -21.80
C VAL A 71 6.00 5.21 -20.78
N TYR A 72 5.55 4.95 -19.55
CA TYR A 72 6.40 4.46 -18.46
C TYR A 72 6.48 2.92 -18.35
N GLN A 73 5.77 2.20 -19.20
CA GLN A 73 5.74 0.74 -19.14
C GLN A 73 7.15 0.09 -19.21
N PRO A 74 8.07 0.54 -20.06
CA PRO A 74 9.43 -0.01 -20.05
C PRO A 74 10.18 0.19 -18.73
N ILE A 75 9.95 1.32 -18.05
CA ILE A 75 10.53 1.60 -16.73
C ILE A 75 9.92 0.67 -15.68
N ALA A 76 8.61 0.48 -15.69
CA ALA A 76 7.93 -0.45 -14.79
C ALA A 76 8.43 -1.88 -14.97
N ALA A 77 8.59 -2.33 -16.20
CA ALA A 77 9.14 -3.65 -16.51
C ALA A 77 10.58 -3.80 -16.02
N ALA A 78 11.42 -2.79 -16.20
CA ALA A 78 12.80 -2.79 -15.70
C ALA A 78 12.85 -2.81 -14.17
N THR A 79 12.00 -2.05 -13.52
CA THR A 79 11.86 -2.02 -12.05
C THR A 79 11.47 -3.38 -11.51
N ALA A 80 10.48 -4.02 -12.11
CA ALA A 80 10.04 -5.37 -11.72
C ALA A 80 11.18 -6.40 -11.89
N ARG A 81 11.91 -6.36 -13.01
CA ARG A 81 13.05 -7.25 -13.21
C ARG A 81 14.13 -7.04 -12.16
N ALA A 82 14.47 -5.79 -11.84
CA ALA A 82 15.47 -5.48 -10.83
C ALA A 82 15.04 -5.94 -9.43
N ALA A 83 13.78 -5.72 -9.07
CA ALA A 83 13.24 -6.11 -7.76
C ALA A 83 13.21 -7.63 -7.58
N LEU A 84 13.00 -8.38 -8.64
CA LEU A 84 12.88 -9.84 -8.60
C LEU A 84 14.20 -10.58 -8.86
N ALA A 85 15.25 -9.89 -9.31
CA ALA A 85 16.50 -10.50 -9.77
C ALA A 85 17.18 -11.39 -8.73
N ASP A 86 17.15 -10.99 -7.46
CA ASP A 86 17.84 -11.68 -6.37
C ASP A 86 16.90 -12.56 -5.53
N LEU A 87 15.66 -12.72 -5.94
CA LEU A 87 14.72 -13.59 -5.23
C LEU A 87 14.95 -15.04 -5.61
N ALA A 88 14.89 -15.93 -4.61
CA ALA A 88 14.95 -17.36 -4.86
C ALA A 88 13.74 -17.78 -5.73
N PRO A 89 13.96 -18.69 -6.72
CA PRO A 89 12.87 -19.12 -7.60
C PRO A 89 11.76 -19.89 -6.86
N GLU A 90 12.08 -20.42 -5.70
CA GLU A 90 11.14 -21.13 -4.84
C GLU A 90 11.04 -20.44 -3.48
N GLY A 91 9.82 -20.30 -2.98
CA GLY A 91 9.55 -19.71 -1.67
C GLY A 91 8.60 -18.53 -1.71
N VAL A 92 8.33 -17.98 -0.54
CA VAL A 92 7.48 -16.81 -0.35
C VAL A 92 8.39 -15.60 -0.10
N ALA A 93 8.24 -14.57 -0.93
CA ALA A 93 8.93 -13.30 -0.77
C ALA A 93 7.92 -12.21 -0.40
N SER A 94 8.37 -11.23 0.37
CA SER A 94 7.58 -10.03 0.67
C SER A 94 8.22 -8.81 0.02
N CYS A 95 7.39 -7.87 -0.39
CA CYS A 95 7.83 -6.63 -1.02
C CYS A 95 7.09 -5.45 -0.41
N LEU A 96 7.81 -4.38 -0.15
CA LEU A 96 7.23 -3.09 0.24
C LEU A 96 7.54 -2.06 -0.82
N ASP A 97 6.50 -1.47 -1.40
CA ASP A 97 6.62 -0.31 -2.28
C ASP A 97 6.29 0.94 -1.47
N ALA A 98 7.32 1.63 -0.98
CA ALA A 98 7.15 2.81 -0.15
C ALA A 98 6.80 4.03 -1.01
N GLY A 99 5.69 4.71 -0.68
CA GLY A 99 5.22 5.84 -1.47
C GLY A 99 4.70 5.45 -2.85
N CYS A 100 4.06 4.28 -2.93
CA CYS A 100 3.65 3.66 -4.20
C CYS A 100 2.65 4.47 -5.04
N GLY A 101 2.07 5.54 -4.52
CA GLY A 101 1.01 6.28 -5.20
C GLY A 101 -0.19 5.38 -5.50
N GLU A 102 -0.51 5.22 -6.77
CA GLU A 102 -1.63 4.34 -7.20
C GLU A 102 -1.21 2.88 -7.42
N GLY A 103 0.05 2.54 -7.16
CA GLY A 103 0.53 1.16 -7.32
C GLY A 103 0.81 0.77 -8.77
N TYR A 104 1.26 1.70 -9.59
CA TYR A 104 1.54 1.44 -11.00
C TYR A 104 2.75 0.50 -11.22
N TYR A 105 3.81 0.67 -10.43
CA TYR A 105 5.01 -0.14 -10.53
C TYR A 105 4.85 -1.46 -9.79
#